data_ec6ed2456fb1163d00fa4560e5ab545d
#
_entry.id   ec6ed2456fb1163d00fa4560e5ab545d
#
_cell.length_a   1.000
_cell.length_b   1.000
_cell.length_c   1.000
_cell.angle_alpha   90.00
_cell.angle_beta   90.00
_cell.angle_gamma   90.00
#
_symmetry.space_group_name_H-M   'P 1'
#
loop_
_entity.id
_entity.type
_entity.pdbx_description
1 polymer ?
#
loop_
_entity_poly.entity_id
_entity_poly.type
_entity_poly.pdbx_seq_one_letter_code
_entity_poly.pdbx_strand_id
1 'polypeptide(L)'
;RGLDYYAHSAFEFVTDALGAQGTVLGGGRYDGLSKTLGGPVLPAVGFAAGVERLALLIEQLHLPGSDIAVLAADETAEAASFGIAQSLRHAGLSAVQLMSGAMGKKMKQAHKMGCRFVVILGADELARDVAIVKDMQTGTQSDIARALLSDAITQMMKGTISE
;
A
#
# COMPACT_ATOMS: atom_id res chain seq x y z
N ARG A 1 -4.70 35.96 -7.46
CA ARG A 1 -5.09 34.63 -7.91
C ARG A 1 -4.52 34.32 -9.26
N GLY A 2 -3.39 34.63 -9.57
CA GLY A 2 -3.00 34.44 -10.90
C GLY A 2 -1.52 34.28 -11.00
N LEU A 3 -1.16 33.27 -11.64
CA LEU A 3 0.09 33.23 -12.29
C LEU A 3 -0.07 34.14 -13.52
N ASP A 4 0.84 35.08 -13.74
CA ASP A 4 0.76 36.11 -14.80
C ASP A 4 0.68 35.56 -16.23
N TYR A 5 0.81 34.23 -16.37
CA TYR A 5 0.75 33.53 -17.66
C TYR A 5 -0.65 33.01 -18.05
N TYR A 6 -1.67 33.13 -17.18
CA TYR A 6 -3.00 32.75 -17.56
C TYR A 6 -3.61 33.74 -18.58
N ALA A 7 -4.17 33.17 -19.63
CA ALA A 7 -4.91 33.90 -20.66
C ALA A 7 -6.36 33.42 -20.66
N HIS A 8 -7.32 34.29 -20.77
CA HIS A 8 -8.76 34.06 -20.92
C HIS A 8 -9.42 33.33 -19.72
N SER A 9 -9.14 32.05 -19.50
CA SER A 9 -9.89 31.22 -18.54
C SER A 9 -8.99 30.76 -17.41
N ALA A 10 -9.46 30.95 -16.18
CA ALA A 10 -8.91 30.33 -14.98
C ALA A 10 -10.05 29.64 -14.22
N PHE A 11 -9.77 28.53 -13.55
CA PHE A 11 -10.76 27.80 -12.76
C PHE A 11 -10.16 27.31 -11.46
N GLU A 12 -11.00 27.17 -10.46
CA GLU A 12 -10.65 26.62 -9.15
C GLU A 12 -11.75 25.66 -8.70
N PHE A 13 -11.34 24.58 -8.03
CA PHE A 13 -12.24 23.71 -7.29
C PHE A 13 -12.05 24.03 -5.80
N VAL A 14 -13.13 24.44 -5.17
CA VAL A 14 -13.13 24.93 -3.79
C VAL A 14 -14.05 24.04 -2.96
N THR A 15 -13.67 23.80 -1.71
CA THR A 15 -14.46 23.08 -0.71
C THR A 15 -14.54 23.88 0.58
N ASP A 16 -15.66 23.81 1.25
CA ASP A 16 -15.83 24.41 2.58
C ASP A 16 -15.31 23.51 3.73
N ALA A 17 -15.07 22.23 3.42
CA ALA A 17 -14.63 21.24 4.42
C ALA A 17 -13.22 21.51 4.97
N LEU A 18 -12.40 22.32 4.30
CA LEU A 18 -11.03 22.65 4.72
C LEU A 18 -10.86 24.05 5.30
N GLY A 19 -11.97 24.71 5.69
CA GLY A 19 -11.97 26.04 6.28
C GLY A 19 -11.50 27.13 5.32
N ALA A 20 -10.76 28.13 5.80
CA ALA A 20 -10.38 29.32 5.03
C ALA A 20 -9.51 29.09 3.78
N GLN A 21 -8.91 27.91 3.64
CA GLN A 21 -8.07 27.52 2.50
C GLN A 21 -8.73 26.43 1.66
N GLY A 22 -9.94 26.67 1.18
CA GLY A 22 -10.78 25.67 0.52
C GLY A 22 -10.34 25.25 -0.89
N THR A 23 -9.45 25.99 -1.58
CA THR A 23 -9.03 25.62 -2.93
C THR A 23 -8.20 24.34 -2.92
N VAL A 24 -8.67 23.28 -3.56
CA VAL A 24 -8.01 21.97 -3.65
C VAL A 24 -7.34 21.73 -5.00
N LEU A 25 -7.83 22.40 -6.04
CA LEU A 25 -7.30 22.33 -7.40
C LEU A 25 -7.51 23.69 -8.08
N GLY A 26 -6.53 24.13 -8.84
CA GLY A 26 -6.63 25.33 -9.65
C GLY A 26 -5.92 25.18 -10.98
N GLY A 27 -6.42 25.83 -12.00
CA GLY A 27 -5.86 25.76 -13.33
C GLY A 27 -6.36 26.86 -14.24
N GLY A 28 -5.88 26.83 -15.48
CA GLY A 28 -6.28 27.81 -16.49
C GLY A 28 -5.65 27.56 -17.84
N ARG A 29 -6.01 28.42 -18.77
CA ARG A 29 -5.43 28.45 -20.11
C ARG A 29 -4.22 29.38 -20.13
N TYR A 30 -3.14 28.97 -20.78
CA TYR A 30 -1.88 29.73 -20.82
C TYR A 30 -1.18 29.63 -22.19
N ASP A 31 -1.79 30.19 -23.20
CA ASP A 31 -1.31 30.14 -24.60
C ASP A 31 0.06 30.79 -24.83
N GLY A 32 0.46 31.73 -23.96
CA GLY A 32 1.73 32.45 -24.07
C GLY A 32 2.94 31.77 -23.41
N LEU A 33 2.74 30.78 -22.54
CA LEU A 33 3.79 30.21 -21.70
C LEU A 33 4.90 29.56 -22.52
N SER A 34 4.56 28.80 -23.55
CA SER A 34 5.54 28.15 -24.43
C SER A 34 6.47 29.17 -25.08
N LYS A 35 5.94 30.28 -25.56
CA LYS A 35 6.73 31.38 -26.15
C LYS A 35 7.65 32.02 -25.11
N THR A 36 7.18 32.25 -23.90
CA THR A 36 7.99 32.80 -22.80
C THR A 36 9.18 31.90 -22.44
N LEU A 37 9.01 30.59 -22.60
CA LEU A 37 10.06 29.60 -22.41
C LEU A 37 10.95 29.36 -23.66
N GLY A 38 10.81 30.17 -24.69
CA GLY A 38 11.61 30.07 -25.91
C GLY A 38 11.12 29.07 -26.95
N GLY A 39 9.90 28.53 -26.78
CA GLY A 39 9.25 27.62 -27.72
C GLY A 39 8.29 28.31 -28.69
N PRO A 40 7.62 27.58 -29.59
CA PRO A 40 6.57 28.11 -30.47
C PRO A 40 5.35 28.51 -29.65
N VAL A 41 4.51 29.38 -30.25
CA VAL A 41 3.20 29.73 -29.65
C VAL A 41 2.28 28.53 -29.76
N LEU A 42 1.95 27.93 -28.63
CA LEU A 42 1.04 26.79 -28.54
C LEU A 42 -0.06 27.09 -27.50
N PRO A 43 -1.33 26.86 -27.86
CA PRO A 43 -2.40 26.93 -26.90
C PRO A 43 -2.24 25.79 -25.88
N ALA A 44 -2.34 26.11 -24.60
CA ALA A 44 -2.18 25.14 -23.54
C ALA A 44 -3.16 25.39 -22.40
N VAL A 45 -3.57 24.33 -21.75
CA VAL A 45 -4.38 24.32 -20.53
C VAL A 45 -3.79 23.31 -19.56
N GLY A 46 -3.82 23.63 -18.29
CA GLY A 46 -3.38 22.72 -17.24
C GLY A 46 -3.91 23.10 -15.88
N PHE A 47 -3.61 22.27 -14.92
CA PHE A 47 -4.00 22.47 -13.54
C PHE A 47 -2.96 21.89 -12.57
N ALA A 48 -3.03 22.36 -11.34
CA ALA A 48 -2.33 21.76 -10.21
C ALA A 48 -3.31 21.45 -9.08
N ALA A 49 -3.10 20.36 -8.36
CA ALA A 49 -3.92 19.97 -7.22
C ALA A 49 -3.04 19.72 -5.98
N GLY A 50 -3.55 20.09 -4.82
CA GLY A 50 -2.91 19.78 -3.55
C GLY A 50 -3.24 18.35 -3.12
N VAL A 51 -2.29 17.41 -3.26
CA VAL A 51 -2.51 16.00 -2.91
C VAL A 51 -2.87 15.85 -1.43
N GLU A 52 -2.19 16.56 -0.55
CA GLU A 52 -2.46 16.57 0.89
C GLU A 52 -3.87 17.11 1.20
N ARG A 53 -4.30 18.14 0.48
CA ARG A 53 -5.64 18.71 0.64
C ARG A 53 -6.72 17.77 0.17
N LEU A 54 -6.50 17.09 -0.97
CA LEU A 54 -7.40 16.05 -1.45
C LEU A 54 -7.47 14.88 -0.48
N ALA A 55 -6.34 14.47 0.09
CA ALA A 55 -6.29 13.42 1.10
C ALA A 55 -7.08 13.75 2.36
N LEU A 56 -7.09 15.02 2.80
CA LEU A 56 -7.88 15.47 3.96
C LEU A 56 -9.40 15.41 3.73
N LEU A 57 -9.85 15.36 2.47
CA LEU A 57 -11.27 15.22 2.12
C LEU A 57 -11.74 13.77 2.10
N ILE A 58 -10.84 12.81 2.20
CA ILE A 58 -11.18 11.39 2.24
C ILE A 58 -11.52 11.04 3.70
N GLU A 59 -12.82 10.96 4.01
CA GLU A 59 -13.32 10.68 5.37
C GLU A 59 -12.94 9.31 5.91
N GLN A 60 -12.74 8.33 5.04
CA GLN A 60 -12.27 6.99 5.41
C GLN A 60 -11.28 6.47 4.36
N LEU A 61 -10.02 6.60 4.64
CA LEU A 61 -9.01 5.79 3.96
C LEU A 61 -9.15 4.35 4.46
N HIS A 62 -9.97 3.55 3.79
CA HIS A 62 -9.82 2.11 3.82
C HIS A 62 -8.53 1.80 3.04
N LEU A 63 -7.40 1.99 3.69
CA LEU A 63 -6.18 1.35 3.23
C LEU A 63 -6.43 -0.15 3.43
N PRO A 64 -6.42 -0.96 2.36
CA PRO A 64 -6.46 -2.40 2.54
C PRO A 64 -5.32 -2.74 3.48
N GLY A 65 -5.65 -3.23 4.67
CA GLY A 65 -4.68 -3.75 5.61
C GLY A 65 -3.88 -4.84 4.89
N SER A 66 -2.64 -5.07 5.31
CA SER A 66 -1.94 -6.25 4.80
C SER A 66 -2.61 -7.48 5.41
N ASP A 67 -3.21 -8.32 4.58
CA ASP A 67 -3.88 -9.54 5.04
C ASP A 67 -2.89 -10.56 5.61
N ILE A 68 -1.62 -10.45 5.20
CA ILE A 68 -0.56 -11.39 5.54
C ILE A 68 0.65 -10.64 6.09
N ALA A 69 1.13 -11.07 7.27
CA ALA A 69 2.43 -10.66 7.79
C ALA A 69 3.45 -11.79 7.60
N VAL A 70 4.63 -11.49 7.07
CA VAL A 70 5.74 -12.44 6.94
C VAL A 70 6.81 -12.09 7.95
N LEU A 71 7.17 -13.05 8.80
CA LEU A 71 8.10 -12.89 9.94
C LEU A 71 9.29 -13.84 9.78
N ALA A 72 10.50 -13.30 9.94
CA ALA A 72 11.68 -14.09 10.21
C ALA A 72 11.80 -14.33 11.72
N ALA A 73 11.98 -15.58 12.15
CA ALA A 73 12.20 -15.93 13.54
C ALA A 73 13.63 -15.60 13.99
N ASP A 74 14.57 -15.65 13.05
CA ASP A 74 15.98 -15.38 13.24
C ASP A 74 16.59 -14.71 12.00
N GLU A 75 17.84 -14.25 12.09
CA GLU A 75 18.55 -13.56 11.02
C GLU A 75 18.75 -14.42 9.77
N THR A 76 18.88 -15.73 9.93
CA THR A 76 19.10 -16.65 8.79
C THR A 76 17.89 -16.72 7.87
N ALA A 77 16.70 -16.47 8.41
CA ALA A 77 15.44 -16.49 7.67
C ALA A 77 15.05 -15.11 7.05
N GLU A 78 15.80 -14.04 7.32
CA GLU A 78 15.40 -12.69 6.85
C GLU A 78 15.32 -12.57 5.32
N ALA A 79 16.34 -13.04 4.60
CA ALA A 79 16.37 -13.00 3.15
C ALA A 79 15.25 -13.88 2.53
N ALA A 80 15.00 -15.06 3.10
CA ALA A 80 13.95 -15.95 2.65
C ALA A 80 12.56 -15.36 2.93
N SER A 81 12.36 -14.73 4.09
CA SER A 81 11.10 -14.06 4.44
C SER A 81 10.79 -12.88 3.49
N PHE A 82 11.82 -12.14 3.06
CA PHE A 82 11.66 -11.11 2.03
C PHE A 82 11.20 -11.73 0.69
N GLY A 83 11.86 -12.80 0.25
CA GLY A 83 11.50 -13.52 -0.99
C GLY A 83 10.05 -14.01 -0.96
N ILE A 84 9.61 -14.59 0.17
CA ILE A 84 8.22 -15.03 0.36
C ILE A 84 7.24 -13.85 0.31
N ALA A 85 7.52 -12.74 0.99
CA ALA A 85 6.66 -11.58 0.93
C ALA A 85 6.50 -11.05 -0.50
N GLN A 86 7.58 -11.08 -1.29
CA GLN A 86 7.53 -10.70 -2.72
C GLN A 86 6.71 -11.70 -3.55
N SER A 87 6.90 -13.01 -3.34
CA SER A 87 6.13 -14.04 -4.05
C SER A 87 4.63 -13.91 -3.78
N LEU A 88 4.23 -13.68 -2.52
CA LEU A 88 2.84 -13.43 -2.16
C LEU A 88 2.26 -12.20 -2.86
N ARG A 89 3.02 -11.10 -2.91
CA ARG A 89 2.61 -9.88 -3.64
C ARG A 89 2.47 -10.11 -5.14
N HIS A 90 3.38 -10.84 -5.77
CA HIS A 90 3.29 -11.21 -7.18
C HIS A 90 2.07 -12.09 -7.47
N ALA A 91 1.64 -12.89 -6.50
CA ALA A 91 0.39 -13.66 -6.57
C ALA A 91 -0.87 -12.80 -6.33
N GLY A 92 -0.73 -11.47 -6.17
CA GLY A 92 -1.85 -10.54 -5.94
C GLY A 92 -2.33 -10.46 -4.50
N LEU A 93 -1.58 -11.04 -3.55
CA LEU A 93 -1.92 -11.03 -2.12
C LEU A 93 -1.30 -9.81 -1.42
N SER A 94 -2.05 -9.22 -0.49
CA SER A 94 -1.56 -8.11 0.33
C SER A 94 -0.69 -8.64 1.46
N ALA A 95 0.64 -8.48 1.34
CA ALA A 95 1.61 -9.01 2.29
C ALA A 95 2.61 -7.96 2.76
N VAL A 96 2.91 -7.94 4.05
CA VAL A 96 3.94 -7.10 4.68
C VAL A 96 5.00 -7.97 5.35
N GLN A 97 6.27 -7.59 5.18
CA GLN A 97 7.35 -8.17 5.96
C GLN A 97 7.59 -7.33 7.21
N LEU A 98 7.60 -7.95 8.38
CA LEU A 98 7.93 -7.30 9.64
C LEU A 98 9.37 -7.68 10.05
N MET A 99 10.29 -6.73 9.87
CA MET A 99 11.74 -6.99 9.97
C MET A 99 12.28 -6.85 11.40
N SER A 100 11.81 -5.90 12.19
CA SER A 100 12.48 -5.54 13.45
C SER A 100 11.73 -5.98 14.70
N GLY A 101 12.51 -6.45 15.68
CA GLY A 101 12.04 -6.77 17.02
C GLY A 101 11.88 -8.27 17.28
N ALA A 102 11.74 -8.62 18.56
CA ALA A 102 11.48 -9.99 18.99
C ALA A 102 10.15 -10.52 18.44
N MET A 103 10.04 -11.84 18.25
CA MET A 103 8.87 -12.52 17.68
C MET A 103 7.54 -12.06 18.29
N GLY A 104 7.47 -11.94 19.63
CA GLY A 104 6.25 -11.49 20.30
C GLY A 104 5.85 -10.05 19.92
N LYS A 105 6.80 -9.15 19.64
CA LYS A 105 6.54 -7.79 19.18
C LYS A 105 6.03 -7.80 17.74
N LYS A 106 6.65 -8.60 16.86
CA LYS A 106 6.22 -8.79 15.47
C LYS A 106 4.78 -9.36 15.41
N MET A 107 4.46 -10.36 16.24
CA MET A 107 3.12 -10.93 16.34
C MET A 107 2.06 -9.91 16.79
N LYS A 108 2.37 -9.10 17.82
CA LYS A 108 1.49 -8.01 18.26
C LYS A 108 1.28 -6.97 17.16
N GLN A 109 2.33 -6.66 16.40
CA GLN A 109 2.25 -5.71 15.29
C GLN A 109 1.36 -6.26 14.17
N ALA A 110 1.53 -7.53 13.77
CA ALA A 110 0.67 -8.18 12.79
C ALA A 110 -0.80 -8.16 13.21
N HIS A 111 -1.08 -8.45 14.49
CA HIS A 111 -2.43 -8.37 15.05
C HIS A 111 -3.00 -6.94 14.99
N LYS A 112 -2.20 -5.93 15.38
CA LYS A 112 -2.61 -4.51 15.33
C LYS A 112 -2.90 -4.03 13.90
N MET A 113 -2.18 -4.58 12.91
CA MET A 113 -2.40 -4.29 11.48
C MET A 113 -3.61 -5.01 10.89
N GLY A 114 -4.27 -5.89 11.66
CA GLY A 114 -5.40 -6.66 11.19
C GLY A 114 -5.02 -7.80 10.25
N CYS A 115 -3.74 -8.23 10.24
CA CYS A 115 -3.32 -9.35 9.40
C CYS A 115 -4.07 -10.61 9.81
N ARG A 116 -4.70 -11.26 8.83
CA ARG A 116 -5.40 -12.52 9.04
C ARG A 116 -4.44 -13.68 9.16
N PHE A 117 -3.43 -13.73 8.31
CA PHE A 117 -2.42 -14.79 8.31
C PHE A 117 -1.06 -14.24 8.71
N VAL A 118 -0.32 -15.07 9.43
CA VAL A 118 1.08 -14.82 9.73
C VAL A 118 1.90 -15.98 9.21
N VAL A 119 2.88 -15.69 8.35
CA VAL A 119 3.85 -16.64 7.81
C VAL A 119 5.14 -16.50 8.61
N ILE A 120 5.59 -17.57 9.22
CA ILE A 120 6.78 -17.59 10.07
C ILE A 120 7.83 -18.51 9.44
N LEU A 121 9.06 -18.01 9.38
CA LEU A 121 10.24 -18.76 8.95
C LEU A 121 11.35 -18.60 9.97
N GLY A 122 12.02 -19.70 10.24
CA GLY A 122 13.26 -19.79 10.99
C GLY A 122 14.20 -20.78 10.32
N ALA A 123 15.34 -21.03 10.93
CA ALA A 123 16.35 -21.97 10.44
C ALA A 123 15.76 -23.39 10.24
N ASP A 124 14.91 -23.85 11.16
CA ASP A 124 14.30 -25.19 11.11
C ASP A 124 13.29 -25.29 9.94
N GLU A 125 12.49 -24.28 9.71
CA GLU A 125 11.53 -24.23 8.60
C GLU A 125 12.29 -24.20 7.27
N LEU A 126 13.38 -23.45 7.19
CA LEU A 126 14.22 -23.38 5.99
C LEU A 126 14.85 -24.74 5.68
N ALA A 127 15.34 -25.44 6.70
CA ALA A 127 15.94 -26.77 6.53
C ALA A 127 14.95 -27.82 6.00
N ARG A 128 13.66 -27.68 6.34
CA ARG A 128 12.57 -28.56 5.90
C ARG A 128 11.84 -28.06 4.64
N ASP A 129 12.26 -26.93 4.08
CA ASP A 129 11.63 -26.24 2.95
C ASP A 129 10.13 -25.94 3.15
N VAL A 130 9.76 -25.58 4.39
CA VAL A 130 8.40 -25.21 4.76
C VAL A 130 8.35 -23.80 5.33
N ALA A 131 7.14 -23.28 5.51
CA ALA A 131 6.83 -22.11 6.33
C ALA A 131 5.66 -22.45 7.25
N ILE A 132 5.67 -21.93 8.46
CA ILE A 132 4.52 -22.02 9.36
C ILE A 132 3.54 -20.96 8.98
N VAL A 133 2.31 -21.32 8.65
CA VAL A 133 1.19 -20.39 8.44
C VAL A 133 0.26 -20.44 9.63
N LYS A 134 0.09 -19.30 10.30
CA LYS A 134 -0.84 -19.14 11.41
C LYS A 134 -2.04 -18.30 10.98
N ASP A 135 -3.24 -18.85 11.13
CA ASP A 135 -4.48 -18.09 11.04
C ASP A 135 -4.72 -17.36 12.37
N MET A 136 -4.79 -16.03 12.32
CA MET A 136 -4.93 -15.18 13.52
C MET A 136 -6.36 -15.16 14.07
N GLN A 137 -7.35 -15.60 13.30
CA GLN A 137 -8.75 -15.71 13.74
C GLN A 137 -9.00 -17.00 14.51
N THR A 138 -8.55 -18.13 13.96
CA THR A 138 -8.77 -19.45 14.57
C THR A 138 -7.65 -19.84 15.53
N GLY A 139 -6.47 -19.24 15.40
CA GLY A 139 -5.26 -19.62 16.14
C GLY A 139 -4.56 -20.87 15.61
N THR A 140 -5.10 -21.52 14.57
CA THR A 140 -4.52 -22.72 13.98
C THR A 140 -3.20 -22.43 13.29
N GLN A 141 -2.29 -23.42 13.30
CA GLN A 141 -1.00 -23.35 12.62
C GLN A 141 -0.82 -24.58 11.75
N SER A 142 -0.20 -24.39 10.59
CA SER A 142 0.10 -25.48 9.65
C SER A 142 1.46 -25.25 9.00
N ASP A 143 2.23 -26.32 8.83
CA ASP A 143 3.43 -26.31 8.01
C ASP A 143 3.04 -26.46 6.55
N ILE A 144 3.45 -25.51 5.71
CA ILE A 144 3.15 -25.50 4.27
C ILE A 144 4.47 -25.44 3.51
N ALA A 145 4.61 -26.29 2.49
CA ALA A 145 5.76 -26.25 1.59
C ALA A 145 5.88 -24.85 0.95
N ARG A 146 7.08 -24.29 0.96
CA ARG A 146 7.32 -22.91 0.48
C ARG A 146 6.87 -22.71 -0.96
N ALA A 147 7.04 -23.72 -1.81
CA ALA A 147 6.59 -23.69 -3.21
C ALA A 147 5.07 -23.58 -3.38
N LEU A 148 4.28 -24.04 -2.40
CA LEU A 148 2.82 -24.05 -2.44
C LEU A 148 2.18 -22.93 -1.61
N LEU A 149 2.98 -22.09 -0.99
CA LEU A 149 2.51 -21.13 0.03
C LEU A 149 1.48 -20.14 -0.52
N SER A 150 1.73 -19.58 -1.70
CA SER A 150 0.85 -18.59 -2.32
C SER A 150 -0.52 -19.19 -2.66
N ASP A 151 -0.53 -20.40 -3.20
CA ASP A 151 -1.77 -21.09 -3.58
C ASP A 151 -2.55 -21.50 -2.34
N ALA A 152 -1.87 -22.04 -1.32
CA ALA A 152 -2.50 -22.46 -0.07
C ALA A 152 -3.14 -21.27 0.65
N ILE A 153 -2.43 -20.15 0.81
CA ILE A 153 -3.00 -18.96 1.44
C ILE A 153 -4.17 -18.40 0.62
N THR A 154 -4.06 -18.38 -0.71
CA THR A 154 -5.16 -17.94 -1.58
C THR A 154 -6.41 -18.79 -1.37
N GLN A 155 -6.25 -20.10 -1.22
CA GLN A 155 -7.37 -20.99 -0.94
C GLN A 155 -7.98 -20.78 0.45
N MET A 156 -7.12 -20.61 1.47
CA MET A 156 -7.56 -20.29 2.84
C MET A 156 -8.36 -18.99 2.89
N MET A 157 -7.96 -17.99 2.11
CA MET A 157 -8.69 -16.71 2.03
C MET A 157 -10.05 -16.87 1.35
N LYS A 158 -10.15 -17.67 0.29
CA LYS A 158 -11.41 -17.92 -0.42
C LYS A 158 -12.42 -18.76 0.38
N GLY A 159 -11.94 -19.72 1.16
CA GLY A 159 -12.78 -20.59 1.97
C GLY A 159 -13.55 -19.89 3.11
N THR A 160 -13.25 -18.61 3.35
CA THR A 160 -13.90 -17.80 4.39
C THR A 160 -15.00 -16.88 3.85
N ILE A 161 -15.14 -16.76 2.53
CA ILE A 161 -16.14 -15.89 1.89
C ILE A 161 -17.49 -16.63 1.68
N SER A 162 -17.58 -17.90 2.10
CA SER A 162 -18.73 -18.78 1.85
C SER A 162 -19.55 -19.07 3.12
N GLU A 163 -19.78 -18.07 3.99
CA GLU A 163 -20.83 -18.12 5.02
C GLU A 163 -21.59 -16.81 5.10
#